data_ced106ada472e2bf3a84fed9335d373f
#
_entry.id   ced106ada472e2bf3a84fed9335d373f
#
_cell.length_a   1.000
_cell.length_b   1.000
_cell.length_c   1.000
_cell.angle_alpha   90.00
_cell.angle_beta   90.00
_cell.angle_gamma   90.00
#
_symmetry.space_group_name_H-M   'P 1'
#
loop_
_entity.id
_entity.type
_entity.pdbx_description
1 polymer ?
#
loop_
_entity_poly.entity_id
_entity_poly.type
_entity_poly.pdbx_seq_one_letter_code
_entity_poly.pdbx_strand_id
1 'polypeptide(L)'
;MRAGNIVIGVSGVRARLQQGKLAVVVMAADASPRTRDKVERLARARGVPVLAGPEAERLGAQLGRPPVQTVGTGDRALARGLMRLSEE
;
A
#
# COMPACT_ATOMS: atom_id res chain seq x y z
N MET A 1 -5.27 15.71 2.22
CA MET A 1 -4.21 14.68 2.25
C MET A 1 -3.10 15.09 1.30
N ARG A 2 -1.88 15.05 1.75
CA ARG A 2 -0.74 15.43 0.89
C ARG A 2 -0.30 14.22 0.08
N ALA A 3 -0.24 14.39 -1.22
CA ALA A 3 0.16 13.33 -2.13
C ALA A 3 1.58 12.82 -1.86
N GLY A 4 2.47 13.68 -1.33
CA GLY A 4 3.85 13.30 -1.06
C GLY A 4 4.04 12.28 0.06
N ASN A 5 3.01 12.06 0.89
CA ASN A 5 3.08 11.11 1.99
C ASN A 5 2.54 9.73 1.63
N ILE A 6 2.01 9.58 0.42
CA ILE A 6 1.48 8.31 -0.06
C ILE A 6 2.17 7.97 -1.36
N VAL A 7 2.59 6.71 -1.49
CA VAL A 7 3.09 6.18 -2.75
C VAL A 7 2.09 5.14 -3.27
N ILE A 8 1.78 5.23 -4.55
CA ILE A 8 0.74 4.43 -5.19
C ILE A 8 1.38 3.59 -6.29
N GLY A 9 1.02 2.31 -6.33
CA GLY A 9 1.49 1.41 -7.36
C GLY A 9 2.70 0.60 -6.93
N VAL A 10 2.92 -0.52 -7.62
CA VAL A 10 3.94 -1.50 -7.26
C VAL A 10 5.34 -0.91 -7.30
N SER A 11 5.69 -0.21 -8.38
CA SER A 11 7.04 0.32 -8.56
C SER A 11 7.40 1.33 -7.47
N GLY A 12 6.48 2.25 -7.18
CA GLY A 12 6.70 3.26 -6.16
C GLY A 12 6.81 2.67 -4.76
N VAL A 13 5.92 1.73 -4.44
CA VAL A 13 5.95 1.05 -3.14
C VAL A 13 7.27 0.30 -2.96
N ARG A 14 7.70 -0.43 -3.97
CA ARG A 14 8.98 -1.16 -3.90
C ARG A 14 10.17 -0.24 -3.72
N ALA A 15 10.21 0.87 -4.45
CA ALA A 15 11.29 1.84 -4.32
C ALA A 15 11.35 2.41 -2.90
N ARG A 16 10.21 2.77 -2.34
CA ARG A 16 10.15 3.31 -0.97
C ARG A 16 10.50 2.28 0.08
N LEU A 17 10.09 1.01 -0.14
CA LEU A 17 10.49 -0.07 0.77
C LEU A 17 12.00 -0.25 0.78
N GLN A 18 12.64 -0.21 -0.38
CA GLN A 18 14.09 -0.32 -0.48
C GLN A 18 14.81 0.82 0.23
N GLN A 19 14.19 2.00 0.25
CA GLN A 19 14.74 3.18 0.93
C GLN A 19 14.44 3.19 2.44
N GLY A 20 13.63 2.26 2.92
CA GLY A 20 13.24 2.23 4.32
C GLY A 20 12.32 3.35 4.73
N LYS A 21 11.53 3.87 3.80
CA LYS A 21 10.68 5.06 4.03
C LYS A 21 9.21 4.77 4.27
N LEU A 22 8.81 3.51 4.34
CA LEU A 22 7.41 3.16 4.55
C LEU A 22 7.17 2.60 5.96
N ALA A 23 6.04 2.98 6.54
CA ALA A 23 5.58 2.46 7.83
C ALA A 23 4.56 1.34 7.65
N VAL A 24 3.81 1.36 6.54
CA VAL A 24 2.78 0.36 6.25
C VAL A 24 2.55 0.28 4.75
N VAL A 25 2.15 -0.91 4.30
CA VAL A 25 1.73 -1.14 2.91
C VAL A 25 0.34 -1.75 2.95
N VAL A 26 -0.55 -1.28 2.08
CA VAL A 26 -1.89 -1.88 1.90
C VAL A 26 -1.91 -2.56 0.54
N MET A 27 -2.35 -3.81 0.51
CA MET A 27 -2.45 -4.61 -0.70
C MET A 27 -3.91 -4.81 -1.05
N ALA A 28 -4.29 -4.55 -2.29
CA ALA A 28 -5.66 -4.78 -2.74
C ALA A 28 -6.03 -6.27 -2.61
N ALA A 29 -7.29 -6.53 -2.27
CA ALA A 29 -7.76 -7.91 -2.07
C ALA A 29 -7.62 -8.76 -3.34
N ASP A 30 -7.74 -8.13 -4.50
CA ASP A 30 -7.64 -8.80 -5.81
C ASP A 30 -6.30 -8.57 -6.50
N ALA A 31 -5.28 -8.16 -5.77
CA ALA A 31 -3.93 -7.99 -6.34
C ALA A 31 -3.44 -9.33 -6.90
N SER A 32 -2.72 -9.27 -8.04
CA SER A 32 -2.21 -10.48 -8.66
C SER A 32 -1.22 -11.18 -7.73
N PRO A 33 -1.11 -12.53 -7.83
CA PRO A 33 -0.13 -13.26 -7.00
C PRO A 33 1.29 -12.77 -7.18
N ARG A 34 1.67 -12.37 -8.40
CA ARG A 34 3.00 -11.85 -8.69
C ARG A 34 3.26 -10.54 -7.96
N THR A 35 2.29 -9.61 -8.02
CA THR A 35 2.39 -8.32 -7.32
C THR A 35 2.47 -8.53 -5.82
N ARG A 36 1.60 -9.37 -5.29
CA ARG A 36 1.55 -9.70 -3.87
C ARG A 36 2.88 -10.26 -3.39
N ASP A 37 3.42 -11.25 -4.10
CA ASP A 37 4.68 -11.89 -3.73
C ASP A 37 5.83 -10.89 -3.69
N LYS A 38 5.98 -10.08 -4.74
CA LYS A 38 7.07 -9.10 -4.83
C LYS A 38 7.03 -8.08 -3.69
N VAL A 39 5.84 -7.55 -3.41
CA VAL A 39 5.69 -6.52 -2.38
C VAL A 39 5.83 -7.12 -0.99
N GLU A 40 5.21 -8.27 -0.74
CA GLU A 40 5.25 -8.90 0.59
C GLU A 40 6.67 -9.32 0.98
N ARG A 41 7.43 -9.88 0.04
CA ARG A 41 8.82 -10.27 0.32
C ARG A 41 9.65 -9.08 0.74
N LEU A 42 9.55 -7.99 -0.01
CA LEU A 42 10.35 -6.81 0.27
C LEU A 42 9.92 -6.14 1.57
N ALA A 43 8.60 -6.05 1.79
CA ALA A 43 8.07 -5.47 3.02
C ALA A 43 8.53 -6.28 4.23
N ARG A 44 8.49 -7.61 4.14
CA ARG A 44 8.93 -8.49 5.22
C ARG A 44 10.41 -8.29 5.51
N ALA A 45 11.24 -8.18 4.47
CA ALA A 45 12.67 -7.95 4.62
C ALA A 45 12.96 -6.61 5.31
N ARG A 46 12.07 -5.64 5.17
CA ARG A 46 12.21 -4.32 5.77
C ARG A 46 11.43 -4.16 7.09
N GLY A 47 10.76 -5.21 7.55
CA GLY A 47 9.97 -5.14 8.77
C GLY A 47 8.73 -4.27 8.66
N VAL A 48 8.19 -4.11 7.45
CA VAL A 48 7.01 -3.26 7.20
C VAL A 48 5.76 -4.16 7.10
N PRO A 49 4.71 -3.88 7.88
CA PRO A 49 3.49 -4.67 7.80
C PRO A 49 2.75 -4.45 6.47
N VAL A 50 2.18 -5.52 5.95
CA VAL A 50 1.33 -5.48 4.76
C VAL A 50 -0.08 -5.82 5.19
N LEU A 51 -1.01 -4.92 4.94
CA LEU A 51 -2.39 -5.06 5.33
C LEU A 51 -3.26 -5.44 4.12
N ALA A 52 -4.26 -6.26 4.35
CA ALA A 52 -5.26 -6.57 3.34
C ALA A 52 -6.21 -5.38 3.20
N GLY A 53 -6.33 -4.85 2.00
CA GLY A 53 -7.22 -3.74 1.71
C GLY A 53 -8.45 -4.19 0.94
N PRO A 54 -9.27 -3.24 0.49
CA PRO A 54 -10.38 -3.53 -0.41
C PRO A 54 -9.87 -3.91 -1.79
N GLU A 55 -10.78 -4.20 -2.71
CA GLU A 55 -10.44 -4.48 -4.10
C GLU A 55 -9.73 -3.27 -4.72
N ALA A 56 -8.91 -3.54 -5.76
CA ALA A 56 -8.11 -2.51 -6.41
C ALA A 56 -8.95 -1.32 -6.89
N GLU A 57 -10.11 -1.59 -7.46
CA GLU A 57 -11.01 -0.54 -7.93
C GLU A 57 -11.47 0.36 -6.79
N ARG A 58 -11.87 -0.24 -5.67
CA ARG A 58 -12.32 0.51 -4.50
C ARG A 58 -11.17 1.26 -3.85
N LEU A 59 -10.01 0.63 -3.76
CA LEU A 59 -8.82 1.27 -3.20
C LEU A 59 -8.45 2.51 -4.03
N GLY A 60 -8.46 2.39 -5.35
CA GLY A 60 -8.21 3.52 -6.25
C GLY A 60 -9.24 4.62 -6.06
N ALA A 61 -10.53 4.25 -5.99
CA ALA A 61 -11.62 5.21 -5.83
C ALA A 61 -11.47 6.04 -4.54
N GLN A 62 -11.04 5.40 -3.46
CA GLN A 62 -10.80 6.09 -2.19
C GLN A 62 -9.70 7.14 -2.29
N LEU A 63 -8.79 6.96 -3.25
CA LEU A 63 -7.67 7.86 -3.47
C LEU A 63 -7.91 8.82 -4.64
N GLY A 64 -9.10 8.77 -5.25
CA GLY A 64 -9.42 9.57 -6.42
C GLY A 64 -8.65 9.15 -7.66
N ARG A 65 -8.39 7.85 -7.81
CA ARG A 65 -7.56 7.30 -8.88
C ARG A 65 -8.19 6.09 -9.54
N PRO A 66 -7.69 5.67 -10.72
CA PRO A 66 -8.05 4.37 -11.31
C PRO A 66 -7.70 3.23 -10.36
N PRO A 67 -8.08 1.98 -10.65
CA PRO A 67 -7.77 0.85 -9.79
C PRO A 67 -6.29 0.80 -9.38
N VAL A 68 -6.04 0.57 -8.09
CA VAL A 68 -4.69 0.56 -7.51
C VAL A 68 -4.48 -0.76 -6.77
N GLN A 69 -3.40 -1.47 -7.09
CA GLN A 69 -3.13 -2.76 -6.47
C GLN A 69 -2.44 -2.66 -5.11
N THR A 70 -1.64 -1.62 -4.92
CA THR A 70 -0.93 -1.45 -3.66
C THR A 70 -0.65 0.02 -3.37
N VAL A 71 -0.64 0.35 -2.09
CA VAL A 71 -0.38 1.71 -1.60
C VAL A 71 0.52 1.60 -0.37
N GLY A 72 1.43 2.55 -0.21
CA GLY A 72 2.26 2.60 0.97
C GLY A 72 2.37 4.01 1.52
N THR A 73 2.65 4.14 2.80
CA THR A 73 2.89 5.43 3.42
C THR A 73 3.91 5.32 4.55
N GLY A 74 4.72 6.35 4.70
CA GLY A 74 5.60 6.48 5.85
C GLY A 74 4.96 7.28 6.98
N ASP A 75 3.78 7.81 6.78
CA ASP A 75 3.06 8.61 7.76
C ASP A 75 2.13 7.72 8.59
N ARG A 76 2.37 7.66 9.91
CA ARG A 76 1.58 6.80 10.80
C ARG A 76 0.11 7.21 10.88
N ALA A 77 -0.18 8.50 10.77
CA ALA A 77 -1.57 8.96 10.79
C ALA A 77 -2.32 8.49 9.56
N LEU A 78 -1.67 8.57 8.37
CA LEU A 78 -2.25 8.06 7.14
C LEU A 78 -2.37 6.55 7.17
N ALA A 79 -1.40 5.86 7.79
CA ALA A 79 -1.44 4.41 7.94
C ALA A 79 -2.69 3.98 8.70
N ARG A 80 -3.05 4.69 9.76
CA ARG A 80 -4.27 4.40 10.52
C ARG A 80 -5.53 4.54 9.66
N GLY A 81 -5.57 5.58 8.83
CA GLY A 81 -6.68 5.77 7.90
C GLY A 81 -6.82 4.65 6.90
N LEU A 82 -5.68 4.17 6.37
CA LEU A 82 -5.66 3.04 5.45
C LEU A 82 -6.08 1.74 6.13
N MET A 83 -5.68 1.55 7.39
CA MET A 83 -6.09 0.39 8.17
C MET A 83 -7.60 0.34 8.35
N ARG A 84 -8.25 1.49 8.56
CA ARG A 84 -9.70 1.54 8.66
C ARG A 84 -10.38 1.10 7.37
N LEU A 85 -9.80 1.41 6.22
CA LEU A 85 -10.33 0.96 4.94
C LEU A 85 -10.34 -0.56 4.84
N SER A 86 -9.34 -1.21 5.42
CA SER A 86 -9.27 -2.67 5.38
C SER A 86 -10.25 -3.34 6.33
N GLU A 87 -10.78 -2.61 7.31
CA GLU A 87 -11.74 -3.14 8.27
C GLU A 87 -13.18 -3.08 7.75
N GLU A 88 -13.41 -2.33 6.69
CA GLU A 88 -14.72 -2.25 6.07
C GLU A 88 -14.92 -3.36 5.05
#